data_31fcafaf8af6b6b059bb7f304bb64a09
#
_entry.id   31fcafaf8af6b6b059bb7f304bb64a09
#
_cell.length_a   1.000
_cell.length_b   1.000
_cell.length_c   1.000
_cell.angle_alpha   90.00
_cell.angle_beta   90.00
_cell.angle_gamma   90.00
#
_symmetry.space_group_name_H-M   'P 1'
#
loop_
_entity.id
_entity.type
_entity.pdbx_description
1 polymer ?
#
loop_
_entity_poly.entity_id
_entity_poly.type
_entity_poly.pdbx_seq_one_letter_code
_entity_poly.pdbx_strand_id
1 'polypeptide(L)'
;MGDSDFREKYSIKDFGSCIFSIIEKEKKDAQIENIYIVGHSLGGQVAAYLASEYKDLVTSLIMIDTFIRPPDYDPSEHEGGPLRKIKYYPDKKTILQRFRLMPTQECKNDWFLRYIAEYSVREVEDGWRWKFDDLMFNSLERLFGYKFSFKCPALFIYGANSLLMSGNILSNIKKMYSDIMEFEKVDEAAHHVPLDKPLEIVDIIKKRLF
;
A
#
# COMPACT_ATOMS: atom_id res chain seq x y z
N MET A 1 -6.76 -1.01 -8.93
CA MET A 1 -7.74 -2.13 -8.95
C MET A 1 -9.07 -1.55 -8.51
N GLY A 2 -9.96 -2.23 -7.89
CA GLY A 2 -11.32 -1.73 -7.73
C GLY A 2 -12.08 -1.86 -9.06
N ASP A 3 -12.53 -0.77 -9.61
CA ASP A 3 -13.27 -0.77 -10.87
C ASP A 3 -12.40 -0.55 -12.11
N SER A 4 -11.06 -0.43 -11.94
CA SER A 4 -10.11 -0.39 -13.05
C SER A 4 -9.96 -1.75 -13.72
N ASP A 5 -9.58 -1.73 -15.00
CA ASP A 5 -9.35 -2.94 -15.78
C ASP A 5 -8.24 -3.81 -15.19
N PHE A 6 -8.39 -5.12 -15.34
CA PHE A 6 -7.36 -6.08 -14.98
C PHE A 6 -6.29 -6.16 -16.06
N ARG A 7 -5.08 -6.55 -15.66
CA ARG A 7 -3.92 -6.69 -16.54
C ARG A 7 -3.36 -8.11 -16.45
N GLU A 8 -2.70 -8.55 -17.49
CA GLU A 8 -1.98 -9.84 -17.47
C GLU A 8 -0.78 -9.81 -16.52
N LYS A 9 -0.12 -8.65 -16.42
CA LYS A 9 1.05 -8.44 -15.54
C LYS A 9 0.89 -7.14 -14.78
N TYR A 10 1.47 -7.12 -13.60
CA TYR A 10 1.48 -5.98 -12.70
C TYR A 10 2.91 -5.67 -12.26
N SER A 11 3.25 -4.40 -12.17
CA SER A 11 4.50 -3.95 -11.57
C SER A 11 4.28 -2.71 -10.72
N ILE A 12 5.18 -2.46 -9.76
CA ILE A 12 5.21 -1.21 -9.00
C ILE A 12 5.39 -0.02 -9.95
N LYS A 13 6.19 -0.19 -11.00
CA LYS A 13 6.44 0.84 -12.02
C LYS A 13 5.17 1.19 -12.79
N ASP A 14 4.40 0.19 -13.22
CA ASP A 14 3.14 0.42 -13.94
C ASP A 14 2.11 1.15 -13.07
N PHE A 15 1.98 0.77 -11.80
CA PHE A 15 1.14 1.50 -10.87
C PHE A 15 1.60 2.95 -10.71
N GLY A 16 2.90 3.17 -10.53
CA GLY A 16 3.48 4.51 -10.46
C GLY A 16 3.19 5.34 -11.70
N SER A 17 3.42 4.79 -12.89
CA SER A 17 3.16 5.48 -14.17
C SER A 17 1.69 5.82 -14.36
N CYS A 18 0.75 4.95 -13.95
CA CYS A 18 -0.68 5.25 -13.98
C CYS A 18 -1.04 6.42 -13.05
N ILE A 19 -0.52 6.41 -11.81
CA ILE A 19 -0.77 7.49 -10.85
C ILE A 19 -0.13 8.80 -11.34
N PHE A 20 1.09 8.74 -11.87
CA PHE A 20 1.75 9.90 -12.48
C PHE A 20 0.89 10.54 -13.56
N SER A 21 0.35 9.74 -14.49
CA SER A 21 -0.50 10.25 -15.57
C SER A 21 -1.78 10.94 -15.05
N ILE A 22 -2.37 10.42 -13.96
CA ILE A 22 -3.52 11.03 -13.30
C ILE A 22 -3.13 12.37 -12.67
N ILE A 23 -2.01 12.41 -11.93
CA ILE A 23 -1.53 13.63 -11.27
C ILE A 23 -1.24 14.72 -12.32
N GLU A 24 -0.55 14.39 -13.41
CA GLU A 24 -0.24 15.35 -14.47
C GLU A 24 -1.52 15.93 -15.12
N LYS A 25 -2.53 15.09 -15.30
CA LYS A 25 -3.83 15.56 -15.79
C LYS A 25 -4.49 16.50 -14.79
N GLU A 26 -4.61 16.10 -13.53
CA GLU A 26 -5.24 16.93 -12.48
C GLU A 26 -4.48 18.25 -12.26
N LYS A 27 -3.13 18.23 -12.28
CA LYS A 27 -2.32 19.45 -12.20
C LYS A 27 -2.67 20.43 -13.32
N LYS A 28 -2.79 19.92 -14.54
CA LYS A 28 -3.13 20.74 -15.71
C LYS A 28 -4.55 21.30 -15.64
N ASP A 29 -5.52 20.47 -15.25
CA ASP A 29 -6.94 20.81 -15.27
C ASP A 29 -7.34 21.72 -14.10
N ALA A 30 -6.74 21.54 -12.91
CA ALA A 30 -7.10 22.22 -11.67
C ALA A 30 -6.02 23.18 -11.12
N GLN A 31 -4.91 23.40 -11.85
CA GLN A 31 -3.78 24.25 -11.44
C GLN A 31 -3.22 23.90 -10.05
N ILE A 32 -3.12 22.59 -9.75
CA ILE A 32 -2.63 22.10 -8.46
C ILE A 32 -1.10 22.28 -8.41
N GLU A 33 -0.60 22.93 -7.36
CA GLU A 33 0.82 23.16 -7.14
C GLU A 33 1.45 22.08 -6.25
N ASN A 34 0.74 21.69 -5.18
CA ASN A 34 1.27 20.78 -4.18
C ASN A 34 0.66 19.39 -4.29
N ILE A 35 1.52 18.37 -4.37
CA ILE A 35 1.13 16.96 -4.42
C ILE A 35 1.65 16.26 -3.17
N TYR A 36 0.73 15.84 -2.33
CA TYR A 36 0.99 15.03 -1.14
C TYR A 36 0.62 13.59 -1.42
N ILE A 37 1.53 12.66 -1.21
CA ILE A 37 1.28 11.24 -1.46
C ILE A 37 1.34 10.47 -0.15
N VAL A 38 0.25 9.77 0.16
CA VAL A 38 0.17 8.85 1.30
C VAL A 38 -0.08 7.44 0.77
N GLY A 39 0.80 6.51 1.11
CA GLY A 39 0.70 5.12 0.66
C GLY A 39 0.84 4.11 1.79
N HIS A 40 -0.08 3.15 1.87
CA HIS A 40 -0.02 2.05 2.82
C HIS A 40 0.45 0.76 2.15
N SER A 41 1.36 0.04 2.79
CA SER A 41 1.82 -1.28 2.34
C SER A 41 2.34 -1.25 0.90
N LEU A 42 1.74 -2.00 -0.03
CA LEU A 42 2.05 -1.96 -1.47
C LEU A 42 1.91 -0.55 -2.05
N GLY A 43 0.88 0.19 -1.62
CA GLY A 43 0.69 1.59 -2.02
C GLY A 43 1.84 2.50 -1.56
N GLY A 44 2.49 2.19 -0.44
CA GLY A 44 3.68 2.89 0.01
C GLY A 44 4.90 2.64 -0.89
N GLN A 45 5.07 1.43 -1.44
CA GLN A 45 6.11 1.16 -2.44
C GLN A 45 5.87 1.95 -3.73
N VAL A 46 4.61 2.03 -4.18
CA VAL A 46 4.23 2.84 -5.35
C VAL A 46 4.48 4.33 -5.09
N ALA A 47 4.11 4.83 -3.91
CA ALA A 47 4.34 6.21 -3.49
C ALA A 47 5.85 6.55 -3.45
N ALA A 48 6.66 5.65 -2.88
CA ALA A 48 8.11 5.80 -2.83
C ALA A 48 8.74 5.77 -4.24
N TYR A 49 8.26 4.90 -5.12
CA TYR A 49 8.68 4.86 -6.52
C TYR A 49 8.38 6.19 -7.23
N LEU A 50 7.16 6.70 -7.09
CA LEU A 50 6.77 8.00 -7.66
C LEU A 50 7.67 9.13 -7.17
N ALA A 51 7.88 9.25 -5.86
CA ALA A 51 8.74 10.28 -5.28
C ALA A 51 10.20 10.16 -5.70
N SER A 52 10.67 8.96 -6.04
CA SER A 52 12.03 8.71 -6.50
C SER A 52 12.24 9.02 -7.97
N GLU A 53 11.30 8.62 -8.83
CA GLU A 53 11.41 8.81 -10.28
C GLU A 53 11.00 10.22 -10.71
N TYR A 54 9.96 10.76 -10.09
CA TYR A 54 9.39 12.07 -10.42
C TYR A 54 9.66 13.06 -9.29
N LYS A 55 10.96 13.31 -9.03
CA LYS A 55 11.47 14.01 -7.84
C LYS A 55 10.93 15.42 -7.63
N ASP A 56 10.50 16.10 -8.68
CA ASP A 56 9.99 17.47 -8.63
C ASP A 56 8.45 17.51 -8.61
N LEU A 57 7.80 16.34 -8.64
CA LEU A 57 6.35 16.22 -8.62
C LEU A 57 5.78 16.21 -7.21
N VAL A 58 6.45 15.51 -6.28
CA VAL A 58 5.92 15.19 -4.95
C VAL A 58 6.39 16.22 -3.94
N THR A 59 5.44 16.91 -3.32
CA THR A 59 5.72 17.92 -2.27
C THR A 59 6.04 17.26 -0.93
N SER A 60 5.35 16.18 -0.57
CA SER A 60 5.63 15.38 0.64
C SER A 60 5.17 13.94 0.47
N LEU A 61 5.93 13.00 1.05
CA LEU A 61 5.68 11.57 1.02
C LEU A 61 5.40 11.03 2.42
N ILE A 62 4.31 10.29 2.58
CA ILE A 62 4.04 9.50 3.78
C ILE A 62 3.87 8.03 3.39
N MET A 63 4.68 7.18 3.99
CA MET A 63 4.61 5.72 3.82
C MET A 63 4.11 5.10 5.12
N ILE A 64 3.08 4.26 5.02
CA ILE A 64 2.50 3.61 6.20
C ILE A 64 2.75 2.11 6.09
N ASP A 65 3.51 1.58 7.05
CA ASP A 65 3.83 0.16 7.23
C ASP A 65 4.20 -0.55 5.92
N THR A 66 5.16 0.04 5.22
CA THR A 66 5.58 -0.38 3.88
C THR A 66 6.80 -1.27 3.97
N PHE A 67 6.70 -2.50 3.47
CA PHE A 67 7.83 -3.41 3.42
C PHE A 67 8.81 -2.99 2.31
N ILE A 68 9.97 -2.46 2.71
CA ILE A 68 11.08 -2.14 1.81
C ILE A 68 12.14 -3.21 1.97
N ARG A 69 12.51 -3.84 0.88
CA ARG A 69 13.51 -4.90 0.89
C ARG A 69 14.91 -4.30 0.81
N PRO A 70 15.86 -4.81 1.61
CA PRO A 70 17.24 -4.39 1.50
C PRO A 70 17.83 -4.82 0.14
N PRO A 71 18.94 -4.15 -0.31
CA PRO A 71 19.54 -4.44 -1.61
C PRO A 71 20.08 -5.87 -1.76
N ASP A 72 20.47 -6.48 -0.66
CA ASP A 72 20.98 -7.86 -0.55
C ASP A 72 19.90 -8.91 -0.29
N TYR A 73 18.62 -8.50 -0.37
CA TYR A 73 17.50 -9.42 -0.21
C TYR A 73 17.48 -10.46 -1.33
N ASP A 74 17.54 -11.74 -0.94
CA ASP A 74 17.39 -12.85 -1.87
C ASP A 74 15.90 -13.16 -2.09
N PRO A 75 15.37 -12.97 -3.33
CA PRO A 75 13.98 -13.30 -3.64
C PRO A 75 13.65 -14.78 -3.47
N SER A 76 14.65 -15.68 -3.54
CA SER A 76 14.44 -17.13 -3.39
C SER A 76 14.10 -17.54 -1.95
N GLU A 77 14.47 -16.72 -0.96
CA GLU A 77 14.07 -16.95 0.43
C GLU A 77 12.56 -16.80 0.67
N HIS A 78 11.86 -16.18 -0.30
CA HIS A 78 10.42 -16.06 -0.29
C HIS A 78 9.84 -16.84 -1.46
N GLU A 79 9.86 -18.14 -1.35
CA GLU A 79 9.07 -18.98 -2.24
C GLU A 79 7.63 -18.49 -2.21
N GLY A 80 7.12 -18.12 -3.40
CA GLY A 80 5.77 -17.63 -3.54
C GLY A 80 4.80 -18.66 -2.97
N GLY A 81 3.86 -18.21 -2.18
CA GLY A 81 2.76 -19.07 -1.74
C GLY A 81 2.04 -19.68 -2.95
N PRO A 82 1.11 -20.60 -2.72
CA PRO A 82 0.39 -21.26 -3.82
C PRO A 82 -0.23 -20.24 -4.75
N LEU A 83 -0.14 -20.49 -6.06
CA LEU A 83 -0.73 -19.63 -7.09
C LEU A 83 -2.20 -19.38 -6.78
N ARG A 84 -2.57 -18.12 -6.79
CA ARG A 84 -3.96 -17.70 -6.57
C ARG A 84 -4.79 -18.04 -7.80
N LYS A 85 -6.07 -18.32 -7.57
CA LYS A 85 -7.07 -18.60 -8.60
C LYS A 85 -8.24 -17.64 -8.43
N ILE A 86 -8.87 -17.28 -9.53
CA ILE A 86 -10.13 -16.52 -9.51
C ILE A 86 -11.19 -17.35 -8.76
N LYS A 87 -11.90 -16.69 -7.84
CA LYS A 87 -12.97 -17.32 -7.07
C LYS A 87 -14.27 -16.56 -7.26
N TYR A 88 -15.31 -17.30 -7.53
CA TYR A 88 -16.70 -16.82 -7.58
C TYR A 88 -17.47 -17.34 -6.38
N TYR A 89 -18.43 -16.57 -5.93
CA TYR A 89 -19.29 -16.88 -4.77
C TYR A 89 -20.74 -16.74 -5.19
N PRO A 90 -21.65 -17.60 -4.65
CA PRO A 90 -23.04 -17.64 -5.10
C PRO A 90 -23.82 -16.36 -4.76
N ASP A 91 -23.44 -15.66 -3.69
CA ASP A 91 -24.12 -14.47 -3.22
C ASP A 91 -23.19 -13.53 -2.45
N LYS A 92 -23.64 -12.28 -2.26
CA LYS A 92 -22.91 -11.23 -1.56
C LYS A 92 -22.62 -11.59 -0.10
N LYS A 93 -23.56 -12.22 0.59
CA LYS A 93 -23.40 -12.59 2.00
C LYS A 93 -22.25 -13.60 2.17
N THR A 94 -22.20 -14.59 1.30
CA THR A 94 -21.16 -15.63 1.32
C THR A 94 -19.77 -15.05 1.11
N ILE A 95 -19.59 -14.16 0.12
CA ILE A 95 -18.28 -13.56 -0.12
C ILE A 95 -17.87 -12.63 1.02
N LEU A 96 -18.77 -11.83 1.59
CA LEU A 96 -18.45 -10.92 2.69
C LEU A 96 -17.97 -11.68 3.94
N GLN A 97 -18.52 -12.88 4.22
CA GLN A 97 -18.05 -13.74 5.30
C GLN A 97 -16.60 -14.24 5.09
N ARG A 98 -16.08 -14.17 3.88
CA ARG A 98 -14.72 -14.56 3.52
C ARG A 98 -13.71 -13.41 3.52
N PHE A 99 -14.19 -12.19 3.79
CA PHE A 99 -13.26 -11.04 3.87
C PHE A 99 -12.23 -11.27 4.99
N ARG A 100 -10.97 -11.06 4.66
CA ARG A 100 -9.84 -11.14 5.60
C ARG A 100 -8.81 -10.10 5.21
N LEU A 101 -8.21 -9.48 6.20
CA LEU A 101 -7.03 -8.64 6.01
C LEU A 101 -5.83 -9.49 5.59
N MET A 102 -4.92 -8.90 4.84
CA MET A 102 -3.66 -9.54 4.43
C MET A 102 -2.48 -8.59 4.66
N PRO A 103 -1.53 -8.96 5.53
CA PRO A 103 -1.54 -10.12 6.41
C PRO A 103 -2.74 -10.13 7.35
N THR A 104 -3.12 -11.33 7.82
CA THR A 104 -4.21 -11.47 8.78
C THR A 104 -3.85 -10.79 10.09
N GLN A 105 -4.74 -9.96 10.60
CA GLN A 105 -4.65 -9.34 11.91
C GLN A 105 -6.05 -9.13 12.49
N GLU A 106 -6.12 -9.02 13.80
CA GLU A 106 -7.32 -8.56 14.48
C GLU A 106 -7.49 -7.06 14.28
N CYS A 107 -8.72 -6.60 14.11
CA CYS A 107 -9.05 -5.19 14.03
C CYS A 107 -10.25 -4.91 14.94
N LYS A 108 -10.08 -3.97 15.88
CA LYS A 108 -11.14 -3.59 16.82
C LYS A 108 -12.26 -2.76 16.17
N ASN A 109 -11.99 -2.20 14.99
CA ASN A 109 -12.93 -1.35 14.25
C ASN A 109 -13.77 -2.18 13.24
N ASP A 110 -14.56 -3.13 13.73
CA ASP A 110 -15.40 -4.01 12.91
C ASP A 110 -16.27 -3.28 11.88
N TRP A 111 -16.81 -2.12 12.24
CA TRP A 111 -17.62 -1.31 11.35
C TRP A 111 -16.83 -0.86 10.12
N PHE A 112 -15.55 -0.53 10.30
CA PHE A 112 -14.68 -0.09 9.22
C PHE A 112 -14.29 -1.26 8.32
N LEU A 113 -14.01 -2.43 8.91
CA LEU A 113 -13.79 -3.66 8.14
C LEU A 113 -15.01 -4.04 7.30
N ARG A 114 -16.20 -3.97 7.86
CA ARG A 114 -17.46 -4.23 7.12
C ARG A 114 -17.64 -3.25 5.99
N TYR A 115 -17.43 -1.97 6.24
CA TYR A 115 -17.50 -0.95 5.21
C TYR A 115 -16.55 -1.27 4.04
N ILE A 116 -15.27 -1.56 4.32
CA ILE A 116 -14.30 -1.92 3.29
C ILE A 116 -14.72 -3.18 2.54
N ALA A 117 -15.16 -4.22 3.25
CA ALA A 117 -15.60 -5.47 2.65
C ALA A 117 -16.77 -5.25 1.68
N GLU A 118 -17.79 -4.47 2.09
CA GLU A 118 -18.97 -4.14 1.27
C GLU A 118 -18.60 -3.48 -0.06
N TYR A 119 -17.62 -2.56 -0.05
CA TYR A 119 -17.17 -1.85 -1.25
C TYR A 119 -16.09 -2.59 -2.04
N SER A 120 -15.58 -3.72 -1.51
CA SER A 120 -14.55 -4.54 -2.16
C SER A 120 -15.10 -5.65 -3.05
N VAL A 121 -16.42 -5.81 -3.14
CA VAL A 121 -17.06 -6.86 -3.92
C VAL A 121 -17.87 -6.30 -5.08
N ARG A 122 -18.06 -7.11 -6.12
CA ARG A 122 -18.94 -6.82 -7.25
C ARG A 122 -19.64 -8.08 -7.73
N GLU A 123 -20.84 -7.91 -8.29
CA GLU A 123 -21.55 -8.92 -9.01
C GLU A 123 -21.03 -9.02 -10.44
N VAL A 124 -20.96 -10.22 -10.96
CA VAL A 124 -20.57 -10.56 -12.32
C VAL A 124 -21.44 -11.74 -12.81
N GLU A 125 -21.35 -12.12 -14.07
CA GLU A 125 -22.17 -13.20 -14.65
C GLU A 125 -22.08 -14.53 -13.86
N ASP A 126 -20.88 -14.89 -13.39
CA ASP A 126 -20.62 -16.12 -12.64
C ASP A 126 -20.92 -16.01 -11.13
N GLY A 127 -21.52 -14.91 -10.67
CA GLY A 127 -21.85 -14.65 -9.26
C GLY A 127 -21.06 -13.46 -8.68
N TRP A 128 -20.63 -13.55 -7.43
CA TRP A 128 -19.93 -12.47 -6.74
C TRP A 128 -18.43 -12.73 -6.67
N ARG A 129 -17.62 -11.69 -6.90
CA ARG A 129 -16.17 -11.76 -6.73
C ARG A 129 -15.62 -10.51 -6.07
N TRP A 130 -14.34 -10.58 -5.64
CA TRP A 130 -13.60 -9.41 -5.20
C TRP A 130 -13.35 -8.47 -6.37
N LYS A 131 -13.43 -7.15 -6.13
CA LYS A 131 -12.96 -6.13 -7.10
C LYS A 131 -11.45 -6.21 -7.33
N PHE A 132 -10.73 -6.67 -6.33
CA PHE A 132 -9.31 -6.97 -6.42
C PHE A 132 -9.07 -8.10 -7.44
N ASP A 133 -8.01 -7.99 -8.22
CA ASP A 133 -7.61 -9.08 -9.11
C ASP A 133 -6.90 -10.17 -8.30
N ASP A 134 -7.56 -11.32 -8.16
CA ASP A 134 -7.02 -12.48 -7.44
C ASP A 134 -5.65 -12.93 -7.98
N LEU A 135 -5.37 -12.68 -9.27
CA LEU A 135 -4.15 -13.13 -9.95
C LEU A 135 -3.00 -12.12 -9.81
N MET A 136 -3.24 -10.90 -9.34
CA MET A 136 -2.23 -9.85 -9.28
C MET A 136 -0.93 -10.30 -8.62
N PHE A 137 -1.02 -10.98 -7.48
CA PHE A 137 0.19 -11.40 -6.75
C PHE A 137 0.94 -12.57 -7.41
N ASN A 138 0.33 -13.27 -8.37
CA ASN A 138 1.01 -14.31 -9.13
C ASN A 138 2.03 -13.73 -10.11
N SER A 139 1.79 -12.49 -10.56
CA SER A 139 2.57 -11.84 -11.62
C SER A 139 3.15 -10.48 -11.22
N LEU A 140 3.02 -10.07 -9.95
CA LEU A 140 3.48 -8.77 -9.49
C LEU A 140 5.01 -8.67 -9.50
N GLU A 141 5.55 -7.86 -10.41
CA GLU A 141 6.94 -7.47 -10.41
C GLU A 141 7.22 -6.44 -9.32
N ARG A 142 8.10 -6.80 -8.39
CA ARG A 142 8.49 -5.99 -7.24
C ARG A 142 9.83 -5.29 -7.49
N LEU A 143 10.07 -4.20 -6.76
CA LEU A 143 11.33 -3.45 -6.84
C LEU A 143 12.41 -4.07 -5.94
N PHE A 144 12.93 -5.24 -6.33
CA PHE A 144 14.06 -5.83 -5.64
C PHE A 144 15.35 -5.03 -5.87
N GLY A 145 16.09 -4.73 -4.81
CA GLY A 145 17.34 -3.99 -4.90
C GLY A 145 17.22 -2.52 -5.30
N TYR A 146 15.99 -2.03 -5.50
CA TYR A 146 15.77 -0.63 -5.85
C TYR A 146 16.02 0.27 -4.63
N LYS A 147 16.92 1.25 -4.78
CA LYS A 147 17.21 2.24 -3.75
C LYS A 147 16.41 3.51 -4.01
N PHE A 148 15.46 3.78 -3.13
CA PHE A 148 14.67 5.00 -3.18
C PHE A 148 15.51 6.24 -2.85
N SER A 149 15.20 7.37 -3.49
CA SER A 149 15.86 8.64 -3.27
C SER A 149 14.86 9.79 -3.43
N PHE A 150 14.53 10.47 -2.35
CA PHE A 150 13.52 11.52 -2.32
C PHE A 150 14.17 12.92 -2.31
N LYS A 151 13.57 13.89 -2.99
CA LYS A 151 13.86 15.32 -2.83
C LYS A 151 12.91 16.00 -1.84
N CYS A 152 11.71 15.40 -1.64
CA CYS A 152 10.70 15.92 -0.73
C CYS A 152 10.89 15.38 0.69
N PRO A 153 10.34 16.08 1.71
CA PRO A 153 10.20 15.53 3.05
C PRO A 153 9.46 14.19 3.02
N ALA A 154 9.98 13.18 3.72
CA ALA A 154 9.40 11.87 3.78
C ALA A 154 9.20 11.40 5.22
N LEU A 155 8.06 10.76 5.50
CA LEU A 155 7.70 10.16 6.79
C LEU A 155 7.34 8.69 6.61
N PHE A 156 7.91 7.84 7.46
CA PHE A 156 7.58 6.42 7.54
C PHE A 156 6.85 6.13 8.85
N ILE A 157 5.56 5.84 8.76
CA ILE A 157 4.73 5.46 9.89
C ILE A 157 4.68 3.94 9.96
N TYR A 158 4.80 3.36 11.16
CA TYR A 158 4.72 1.91 11.32
C TYR A 158 3.99 1.51 12.61
N GLY A 159 3.28 0.37 12.54
CA GLY A 159 2.63 -0.21 13.70
C GLY A 159 3.63 -0.89 14.64
N ALA A 160 3.51 -0.64 15.95
CA ALA A 160 4.36 -1.26 16.96
C ALA A 160 4.27 -2.80 16.97
N ASN A 161 3.12 -3.33 16.56
CA ASN A 161 2.82 -4.77 16.53
C ASN A 161 2.85 -5.34 15.09
N SER A 162 3.37 -4.58 14.11
CA SER A 162 3.43 -5.04 12.73
C SER A 162 4.41 -6.19 12.55
N LEU A 163 3.91 -7.33 12.10
CA LEU A 163 4.76 -8.49 11.75
C LEU A 163 5.66 -8.19 10.53
N LEU A 164 5.25 -7.26 9.65
CA LEU A 164 6.07 -6.84 8.51
C LEU A 164 7.25 -5.95 8.92
N MET A 165 7.24 -5.41 10.14
CA MET A 165 8.33 -4.61 10.71
C MET A 165 9.14 -5.37 11.76
N SER A 166 8.89 -6.67 11.91
CA SER A 166 9.54 -7.53 12.89
C SER A 166 10.98 -7.92 12.51
N GLY A 167 11.71 -8.48 13.45
CA GLY A 167 13.11 -8.90 13.25
C GLY A 167 13.99 -7.71 12.84
N ASN A 168 14.79 -7.91 11.81
CA ASN A 168 15.72 -6.88 11.29
C ASN A 168 15.12 -5.95 10.24
N ILE A 169 13.84 -6.13 9.86
CA ILE A 169 13.26 -5.40 8.74
C ILE A 169 13.24 -3.90 9.01
N LEU A 170 12.63 -3.48 10.12
CA LEU A 170 12.57 -2.06 10.48
C LEU A 170 13.95 -1.44 10.69
N SER A 171 14.86 -2.16 11.35
CA SER A 171 16.24 -1.68 11.56
C SER A 171 17.00 -1.51 10.25
N ASN A 172 16.81 -2.40 9.29
CA ASN A 172 17.39 -2.27 7.95
C ASN A 172 16.80 -1.07 7.19
N ILE A 173 15.49 -0.87 7.24
CA ILE A 173 14.84 0.30 6.62
C ILE A 173 15.38 1.60 7.24
N LYS A 174 15.46 1.68 8.56
CA LYS A 174 16.04 2.84 9.26
C LYS A 174 17.50 3.08 8.87
N LYS A 175 18.31 2.03 8.84
CA LYS A 175 19.71 2.13 8.41
C LYS A 175 19.87 2.66 6.98
N MET A 176 18.96 2.29 6.08
CA MET A 176 19.03 2.72 4.69
C MET A 176 18.52 4.14 4.46
N TYR A 177 17.58 4.63 5.28
CA TYR A 177 16.79 5.82 4.92
C TYR A 177 16.67 6.87 6.03
N SER A 178 17.29 6.71 7.22
CA SER A 178 17.19 7.72 8.30
C SER A 178 17.76 9.09 7.93
N ASP A 179 18.62 9.17 6.93
CA ASP A 179 19.18 10.45 6.45
C ASP A 179 18.18 11.24 5.58
N ILE A 180 17.15 10.59 5.03
CA ILE A 180 16.20 11.19 4.08
C ILE A 180 14.73 10.99 4.48
N MET A 181 14.45 10.30 5.59
CA MET A 181 13.10 9.94 6.00
C MET A 181 13.00 9.90 7.52
N GLU A 182 11.96 10.54 8.05
CA GLU A 182 11.60 10.45 9.46
C GLU A 182 10.80 9.18 9.75
N PHE A 183 10.79 8.73 11.01
CA PHE A 183 10.12 7.51 11.42
C PHE A 183 9.20 7.77 12.61
N GLU A 184 7.95 7.36 12.50
CA GLU A 184 6.94 7.51 13.55
C GLU A 184 6.29 6.16 13.87
N LYS A 185 6.30 5.79 15.15
CA LYS A 185 5.72 4.56 15.65
C LYS A 185 4.31 4.82 16.15
N VAL A 186 3.35 3.98 15.75
CA VAL A 186 1.99 3.99 16.27
C VAL A 186 1.81 2.80 17.20
N ASP A 187 1.59 3.10 18.48
CA ASP A 187 1.41 2.06 19.51
C ASP A 187 0.08 1.33 19.33
N GLU A 188 0.06 0.06 19.73
CA GLU A 188 -1.10 -0.85 19.60
C GLU A 188 -1.67 -1.01 18.18
N ALA A 189 -0.91 -0.65 17.14
CA ALA A 189 -1.25 -0.88 15.75
C ALA A 189 -0.39 -2.01 15.16
N ALA A 190 -0.99 -2.83 14.30
CA ALA A 190 -0.32 -3.83 13.49
C ALA A 190 -0.11 -3.30 12.05
N HIS A 191 0.00 -4.19 11.05
CA HIS A 191 0.26 -3.77 9.67
C HIS A 191 -0.79 -2.79 9.08
N HIS A 192 -2.06 -3.04 9.36
CA HIS A 192 -3.13 -2.16 8.87
C HIS A 192 -3.38 -0.97 9.82
N VAL A 193 -2.32 -0.19 10.05
CA VAL A 193 -2.33 0.98 10.96
C VAL A 193 -3.54 1.89 10.76
N PRO A 194 -3.96 2.24 9.50
CA PRO A 194 -5.12 3.10 9.29
C PRO A 194 -6.45 2.48 9.76
N LEU A 195 -6.52 1.16 9.92
CA LEU A 195 -7.69 0.46 10.43
C LEU A 195 -7.67 0.36 11.96
N ASP A 196 -6.47 0.20 12.53
CA ASP A 196 -6.31 0.08 13.99
C ASP A 196 -6.44 1.44 14.68
N LYS A 197 -5.83 2.48 14.11
CA LYS A 197 -5.71 3.82 14.68
C LYS A 197 -6.08 4.92 13.67
N PRO A 198 -7.31 4.93 13.13
CA PRO A 198 -7.68 5.83 12.03
C PRO A 198 -7.57 7.32 12.40
N LEU A 199 -7.98 7.73 13.61
CA LEU A 199 -7.92 9.12 14.02
C LEU A 199 -6.48 9.58 14.29
N GLU A 200 -5.65 8.73 14.89
CA GLU A 200 -4.24 9.02 15.14
C GLU A 200 -3.48 9.21 13.83
N ILE A 201 -3.74 8.36 12.83
CA ILE A 201 -3.15 8.51 11.47
C ILE A 201 -3.60 9.82 10.82
N VAL A 202 -4.87 10.20 10.95
CA VAL A 202 -5.36 11.48 10.43
C VAL A 202 -4.64 12.65 11.09
N ASP A 203 -4.43 12.60 12.41
CA ASP A 203 -3.73 13.66 13.15
C ASP A 203 -2.25 13.76 12.77
N ILE A 204 -1.56 12.63 12.61
CA ILE A 204 -0.17 12.58 12.13
C ILE A 204 -0.08 13.19 10.72
N ILE A 205 -0.95 12.76 9.81
CA ILE A 205 -0.98 13.28 8.44
C ILE A 205 -1.24 14.79 8.41
N LYS A 206 -2.24 15.28 9.17
CA LYS A 206 -2.54 16.72 9.27
C LYS A 206 -1.35 17.53 9.77
N LYS A 207 -0.73 17.11 10.86
CA LYS A 207 0.46 17.79 11.42
C LYS A 207 1.64 17.83 10.44
N ARG A 208 1.71 16.86 9.53
CA ARG A 208 2.81 16.76 8.57
C ARG A 208 2.56 17.56 7.29
N LEU A 209 1.33 17.71 6.88
CA LEU A 209 0.97 18.33 5.60
C LEU A 209 0.48 19.77 5.73
N PHE A 210 0.03 20.17 6.91
CA PHE A 210 -0.56 21.49 7.21
C PHE A 210 0.01 22.09 8.48
#